data_9aa091f9fdc7c8698e1ba69de9048b23
#
_entry.id   9aa091f9fdc7c8698e1ba69de9048b23
#
_cell.length_a   1.000
_cell.length_b   1.000
_cell.length_c   1.000
_cell.angle_alpha   90.00
_cell.angle_beta   90.00
_cell.angle_gamma   90.00
#
_symmetry.space_group_name_H-M   'P 1'
#
loop_
_entity.id
_entity.type
_entity.pdbx_description
1 polymer ?
#
loop_
_entity_poly.entity_id
_entity_poly.type
_entity_poly.pdbx_seq_one_letter_code
_entity_poly.pdbx_strand_id
1 'polypeptide(L)'
;MIFAAGVGSRLKPYTDFHPKALVPVGGVPALERVICKIKEAGVTDAVVNVHHFGSQITEFLRANDDFGMNIRVSDETGCLLDTGGGLLKAASLLTSMDDEPILLHNADIITDFPLSEMLCEHESNRSDVTLLVDERKSSRQLCFSSDMNLKGWQNLKTGEVRPAGCATEDLISLAFGGVHIISPAIFSCLNEYAGENGGADIPFSIIPFYLWSMGRLRITGYKPSKPYMWHDVGTSEKLAEANKALAGDI
;
A
#
# COMPACT_ATOMS: atom_id res chain seq x y z
N MET A 1 3.34 2.71 -7.62
CA MET A 1 4.44 2.77 -6.62
C MET A 1 4.41 1.55 -5.73
N ILE A 2 5.57 0.98 -5.36
CA ILE A 2 5.67 -0.14 -4.43
C ILE A 2 6.35 0.35 -3.15
N PHE A 3 5.68 0.19 -1.99
CA PHE A 3 6.24 0.55 -0.69
C PHE A 3 7.16 -0.54 -0.16
N ALA A 4 8.48 -0.37 -0.31
CA ALA A 4 9.50 -1.35 0.08
C ALA A 4 10.47 -0.84 1.19
N ALA A 5 10.28 0.37 1.71
CA ALA A 5 11.16 1.01 2.71
C ALA A 5 11.00 0.44 4.14
N GLY A 6 10.07 -0.48 4.38
CA GLY A 6 9.76 -1.02 5.71
C GLY A 6 10.91 -1.79 6.36
N VAL A 7 11.24 -1.49 7.63
CA VAL A 7 12.34 -2.13 8.38
C VAL A 7 12.12 -3.61 8.68
N GLY A 8 10.85 -4.04 8.82
CA GLY A 8 10.52 -5.46 9.02
C GLY A 8 10.94 -6.06 10.38
N SER A 9 10.96 -5.28 11.45
CA SER A 9 11.44 -5.70 12.79
C SER A 9 10.82 -6.98 13.35
N ARG A 10 9.63 -7.38 12.85
CA ARG A 10 8.91 -8.61 13.25
C ARG A 10 9.31 -9.86 12.46
N LEU A 11 10.21 -9.72 11.47
CA LEU A 11 10.75 -10.82 10.64
C LEU A 11 12.20 -11.17 10.98
N LYS A 12 12.68 -10.72 12.13
CA LYS A 12 14.00 -11.13 12.65
C LYS A 12 14.05 -12.65 12.89
N PRO A 13 15.21 -13.30 12.63
CA PRO A 13 16.52 -12.72 12.33
C PRO A 13 16.75 -12.38 10.84
N TYR A 14 15.84 -12.70 9.91
CA TYR A 14 16.04 -12.46 8.48
C TYR A 14 16.34 -10.98 8.19
N THR A 15 15.55 -10.07 8.76
CA THR A 15 15.69 -8.62 8.54
C THR A 15 16.83 -7.95 9.31
N ASP A 16 17.67 -8.73 10.01
CA ASP A 16 18.95 -8.24 10.54
C ASP A 16 20.01 -8.12 9.43
N PHE A 17 19.82 -8.79 8.28
CA PHE A 17 20.80 -8.87 7.19
C PHE A 17 20.20 -8.55 5.81
N HIS A 18 18.87 -8.55 5.67
CA HIS A 18 18.18 -8.38 4.40
C HIS A 18 16.98 -7.46 4.54
N PRO A 19 16.62 -6.70 3.47
CA PRO A 19 15.42 -5.89 3.50
C PRO A 19 14.17 -6.78 3.54
N LYS A 20 13.14 -6.32 4.25
CA LYS A 20 11.85 -7.02 4.34
C LYS A 20 11.26 -7.36 2.97
N ALA A 21 11.39 -6.45 2.00
CA ALA A 21 10.85 -6.61 0.66
C ALA A 21 11.44 -7.81 -0.12
N LEU A 22 12.62 -8.29 0.28
CA LEU A 22 13.27 -9.45 -0.34
C LEU A 22 13.06 -10.77 0.44
N VAL A 23 12.17 -10.79 1.47
CA VAL A 23 11.84 -12.04 2.16
C VAL A 23 11.26 -13.06 1.17
N PRO A 24 11.76 -14.30 1.15
CA PRO A 24 11.23 -15.34 0.24
C PRO A 24 9.81 -15.76 0.66
N VAL A 25 8.90 -15.75 -0.28
CA VAL A 25 7.52 -16.24 -0.14
C VAL A 25 7.29 -17.31 -1.21
N GLY A 26 7.15 -18.58 -0.82
CA GLY A 26 7.14 -19.69 -1.77
C GLY A 26 8.44 -19.76 -2.60
N GLY A 27 9.59 -19.46 -2.01
CA GLY A 27 10.89 -19.46 -2.68
C GLY A 27 11.20 -18.25 -3.57
N VAL A 28 10.25 -17.32 -3.76
CA VAL A 28 10.40 -16.11 -4.60
C VAL A 28 10.36 -14.87 -3.71
N PRO A 29 11.26 -13.87 -3.87
CA PRO A 29 11.21 -12.63 -3.12
C PRO A 29 9.85 -11.93 -3.19
N ALA A 30 9.36 -11.39 -2.06
CA ALA A 30 8.06 -10.73 -2.00
C ALA A 30 7.94 -9.58 -3.02
N LEU A 31 8.99 -8.76 -3.15
CA LEU A 31 9.04 -7.66 -4.12
C LEU A 31 8.91 -8.15 -5.56
N GLU A 32 9.57 -9.26 -5.93
CA GLU A 32 9.44 -9.87 -7.25
C GLU A 32 8.00 -10.27 -7.56
N ARG A 33 7.32 -10.91 -6.59
CA ARG A 33 5.91 -11.29 -6.75
C ARG A 33 5.03 -10.08 -7.01
N VAL A 34 5.26 -8.97 -6.28
CA VAL A 34 4.51 -7.73 -6.49
C VAL A 34 4.83 -7.12 -7.85
N ILE A 35 6.10 -7.06 -8.26
CA ILE A 35 6.50 -6.54 -9.58
C ILE A 35 5.87 -7.37 -10.70
N CYS A 36 5.95 -8.70 -10.65
CA CYS A 36 5.31 -9.57 -11.64
C CYS A 36 3.80 -9.33 -11.70
N LYS A 37 3.14 -9.21 -10.55
CA LYS A 37 1.70 -8.96 -10.44
C LYS A 37 1.27 -7.65 -11.10
N ILE A 38 1.97 -6.54 -10.84
CA ILE A 38 1.64 -5.25 -11.45
C ILE A 38 1.97 -5.22 -12.95
N LYS A 39 3.04 -5.90 -13.36
CA LYS A 39 3.42 -6.06 -14.78
C LYS A 39 2.35 -6.85 -15.56
N GLU A 40 1.84 -7.94 -14.98
CA GLU A 40 0.72 -8.71 -15.56
C GLU A 40 -0.55 -7.87 -15.72
N ALA A 41 -0.75 -6.87 -14.86
CA ALA A 41 -1.84 -5.90 -14.98
C ALA A 41 -1.59 -4.79 -16.01
N GLY A 42 -0.46 -4.85 -16.76
CA GLY A 42 -0.12 -3.91 -17.82
C GLY A 42 0.69 -2.68 -17.37
N VAL A 43 1.14 -2.63 -16.12
CA VAL A 43 1.99 -1.53 -15.63
C VAL A 43 3.40 -1.66 -16.23
N THR A 44 3.89 -0.59 -16.88
CA THR A 44 5.22 -0.52 -17.49
C THR A 44 6.22 0.29 -16.67
N ASP A 45 5.73 1.22 -15.87
CA ASP A 45 6.53 2.16 -15.09
C ASP A 45 6.23 2.00 -13.59
N ALA A 46 7.26 1.93 -12.78
CA ALA A 46 7.11 1.81 -11.34
C ALA A 46 8.11 2.68 -10.57
N VAL A 47 7.71 3.09 -9.37
CA VAL A 47 8.61 3.68 -8.37
C VAL A 47 8.66 2.75 -7.17
N VAL A 48 9.86 2.38 -6.72
CA VAL A 48 10.09 1.58 -5.51
C VAL A 48 10.77 2.48 -4.48
N ASN A 49 10.16 2.69 -3.31
CA ASN A 49 10.87 3.39 -2.25
C ASN A 49 11.73 2.43 -1.44
N VAL A 50 12.91 2.89 -1.02
CA VAL A 50 13.89 2.09 -0.29
C VAL A 50 14.42 2.85 0.91
N HIS A 51 14.74 2.14 2.01
CA HIS A 51 15.37 2.69 3.21
C HIS A 51 16.39 1.70 3.78
N HIS A 52 15.98 0.80 4.67
CA HIS A 52 16.84 -0.18 5.32
C HIS A 52 17.32 -1.22 4.31
N PHE A 53 18.64 -1.39 4.17
CA PHE A 53 19.27 -2.20 3.13
C PHE A 53 18.84 -1.83 1.69
N GLY A 54 18.61 -0.54 1.43
CA GLY A 54 18.16 -0.05 0.12
C GLY A 54 19.06 -0.45 -1.04
N SER A 55 20.39 -0.53 -0.82
CA SER A 55 21.35 -1.02 -1.82
C SER A 55 21.05 -2.46 -2.28
N GLN A 56 20.67 -3.35 -1.36
CA GLN A 56 20.29 -4.73 -1.73
C GLN A 56 19.05 -4.78 -2.62
N ILE A 57 18.05 -3.90 -2.38
CA ILE A 57 16.87 -3.79 -3.26
C ILE A 57 17.29 -3.28 -4.64
N THR A 58 18.10 -2.22 -4.70
CA THR A 58 18.58 -1.64 -5.96
C THR A 58 19.43 -2.64 -6.77
N GLU A 59 20.30 -3.39 -6.10
CA GLU A 59 21.10 -4.46 -6.72
C GLU A 59 20.21 -5.59 -7.23
N PHE A 60 19.20 -5.99 -6.46
CA PHE A 60 18.24 -7.03 -6.85
C PHE A 60 17.46 -6.62 -8.10
N LEU A 61 16.95 -5.40 -8.17
CA LEU A 61 16.25 -4.88 -9.34
C LEU A 61 17.17 -4.91 -10.58
N ARG A 62 18.37 -4.36 -10.47
CA ARG A 62 19.36 -4.33 -11.56
C ARG A 62 19.77 -5.74 -12.01
N ALA A 63 19.99 -6.68 -11.07
CA ALA A 63 20.39 -8.05 -11.40
C ALA A 63 19.30 -8.82 -12.17
N ASN A 64 18.04 -8.37 -12.09
CA ASN A 64 16.90 -8.93 -12.80
C ASN A 64 16.43 -8.03 -13.98
N ASP A 65 17.30 -7.12 -14.48
CA ASP A 65 16.99 -6.20 -15.59
C ASP A 65 15.69 -5.43 -15.37
N ASP A 66 15.48 -4.96 -14.12
CA ASP A 66 14.26 -4.29 -13.64
C ASP A 66 12.97 -5.02 -14.06
N PHE A 67 13.04 -6.34 -14.24
CA PHE A 67 11.95 -7.21 -14.73
C PHE A 67 11.40 -6.77 -16.09
N GLY A 68 12.20 -6.05 -16.90
CA GLY A 68 11.80 -5.46 -18.17
C GLY A 68 10.76 -4.34 -18.03
N MET A 69 10.75 -3.64 -16.90
CA MET A 69 9.94 -2.45 -16.61
C MET A 69 10.84 -1.22 -16.46
N ASN A 70 10.27 -0.04 -16.52
CA ASN A 70 10.96 1.20 -16.16
C ASN A 70 10.82 1.46 -14.66
N ILE A 71 11.77 0.94 -13.85
CA ILE A 71 11.73 1.07 -12.39
C ILE A 71 12.63 2.22 -11.93
N ARG A 72 12.05 3.19 -11.23
CA ARG A 72 12.76 4.29 -10.57
C ARG A 72 12.78 4.06 -9.06
N VAL A 73 13.88 4.42 -8.40
CA VAL A 73 14.04 4.26 -6.95
C VAL A 73 13.86 5.60 -6.25
N SER A 74 12.99 5.64 -5.24
CA SER A 74 12.84 6.75 -4.30
C SER A 74 13.63 6.41 -3.04
N ASP A 75 14.79 7.04 -2.85
CA ASP A 75 15.72 6.74 -1.75
C ASP A 75 15.34 7.51 -0.48
N GLU A 76 14.98 6.77 0.59
CA GLU A 76 14.68 7.28 1.93
C GLU A 76 15.77 6.95 2.94
N THR A 77 17.00 6.60 2.51
CA THR A 77 18.09 6.16 3.40
C THR A 77 18.37 7.17 4.53
N GLY A 78 18.22 8.47 4.26
CA GLY A 78 18.42 9.52 5.26
C GLY A 78 17.33 9.61 6.33
N CYS A 79 16.10 9.26 6.01
CA CYS A 79 14.95 9.29 6.92
C CYS A 79 13.84 8.40 6.38
N LEU A 80 13.39 7.45 7.20
CA LEU A 80 12.19 6.64 6.89
C LEU A 80 10.96 7.53 7.02
N LEU A 81 10.27 7.77 5.90
CA LEU A 81 9.17 8.74 5.83
C LEU A 81 7.77 8.15 6.09
N ASP A 82 7.67 6.82 6.31
CA ASP A 82 6.40 6.11 6.35
C ASP A 82 5.62 6.25 5.01
N THR A 83 4.41 5.72 4.92
CA THR A 83 3.69 5.56 3.64
C THR A 83 3.23 6.89 3.04
N GLY A 84 2.79 7.84 3.83
CA GLY A 84 2.36 9.16 3.35
C GLY A 84 3.54 10.05 2.95
N GLY A 85 4.56 10.16 3.80
CA GLY A 85 5.78 10.91 3.50
C GLY A 85 6.56 10.31 2.34
N GLY A 86 6.65 8.97 2.26
CA GLY A 86 7.26 8.26 1.14
C GLY A 86 6.54 8.51 -0.18
N LEU A 87 5.20 8.55 -0.19
CA LEU A 87 4.42 8.91 -1.37
C LEU A 87 4.70 10.36 -1.79
N LEU A 88 4.72 11.29 -0.83
CA LEU A 88 5.00 12.70 -1.11
C LEU A 88 6.39 12.90 -1.70
N LYS A 89 7.41 12.24 -1.14
CA LYS A 89 8.78 12.28 -1.66
C LYS A 89 8.88 11.73 -3.09
N ALA A 90 8.14 10.68 -3.39
CA ALA A 90 8.11 10.06 -4.72
C ALA A 90 7.25 10.84 -5.74
N ALA A 91 6.52 11.89 -5.34
CA ALA A 91 5.55 12.59 -6.18
C ALA A 91 6.12 13.02 -7.54
N SER A 92 7.31 13.63 -7.57
CA SER A 92 7.95 14.08 -8.82
C SER A 92 8.35 12.91 -9.74
N LEU A 93 8.56 11.72 -9.19
CA LEU A 93 8.82 10.51 -9.98
C LEU A 93 7.53 9.87 -10.50
N LEU A 94 6.40 10.10 -9.85
CA LEU A 94 5.09 9.50 -10.17
C LEU A 94 4.28 10.36 -11.14
N THR A 95 4.37 11.69 -11.05
CA THR A 95 3.55 12.64 -11.82
C THR A 95 4.20 13.11 -13.12
N SER A 96 5.33 12.55 -13.50
CA SER A 96 6.04 12.95 -14.73
C SER A 96 5.36 12.54 -16.03
N MET A 97 4.27 11.79 -15.97
CA MET A 97 3.55 11.24 -17.12
C MET A 97 2.06 11.30 -16.82
N ASP A 98 1.31 12.03 -17.62
CA ASP A 98 -0.16 12.11 -17.71
C ASP A 98 -0.98 12.03 -16.40
N ASP A 99 -2.24 12.49 -16.44
CA ASP A 99 -3.20 12.41 -15.31
C ASP A 99 -3.74 10.98 -15.05
N GLU A 100 -2.94 9.95 -15.34
CA GLU A 100 -3.34 8.55 -15.15
C GLU A 100 -3.38 8.16 -13.67
N PRO A 101 -4.32 7.29 -13.27
CA PRO A 101 -4.36 6.74 -11.92
C PRO A 101 -3.07 6.00 -11.54
N ILE A 102 -2.64 6.14 -10.31
CA ILE A 102 -1.42 5.55 -9.77
C ILE A 102 -1.77 4.41 -8.83
N LEU A 103 -1.31 3.20 -9.14
CA LEU A 103 -1.39 2.05 -8.24
C LEU A 103 -0.33 2.17 -7.14
N LEU A 104 -0.75 2.06 -5.88
CA LEU A 104 0.10 1.98 -4.70
C LEU A 104 -0.04 0.58 -4.09
N HIS A 105 1.07 -0.10 -3.86
CA HIS A 105 1.09 -1.49 -3.39
C HIS A 105 2.16 -1.69 -2.31
N ASN A 106 1.81 -2.27 -1.18
CA ASN A 106 2.80 -2.64 -0.17
C ASN A 106 3.59 -3.87 -0.64
N ALA A 107 4.91 -3.83 -0.54
CA ALA A 107 5.78 -4.94 -0.96
C ALA A 107 5.60 -6.23 -0.15
N ASP A 108 4.97 -6.16 1.02
CA ASP A 108 4.69 -7.29 1.90
C ASP A 108 3.27 -7.87 1.76
N ILE A 109 2.51 -7.41 0.79
CA ILE A 109 1.18 -7.95 0.47
C ILE A 109 1.28 -8.84 -0.77
N ILE A 110 0.97 -10.12 -0.60
CA ILE A 110 0.93 -11.10 -1.68
C ILE A 110 -0.54 -11.42 -1.97
N THR A 111 -0.96 -11.19 -3.21
CA THR A 111 -2.36 -11.35 -3.61
C THR A 111 -2.48 -11.73 -5.08
N ASP A 112 -3.51 -12.49 -5.41
CA ASP A 112 -3.87 -12.87 -6.80
C ASP A 112 -5.07 -12.09 -7.34
N PHE A 113 -5.66 -11.20 -6.52
CA PHE A 113 -6.84 -10.45 -6.95
C PHE A 113 -6.56 -9.62 -8.22
N PRO A 114 -7.53 -9.51 -9.18
CA PRO A 114 -7.31 -8.81 -10.45
C PRO A 114 -7.31 -7.28 -10.25
N LEU A 115 -6.13 -6.65 -10.37
CA LEU A 115 -5.93 -5.20 -10.19
C LEU A 115 -6.77 -4.36 -11.17
N SER A 116 -7.05 -4.90 -12.36
CA SER A 116 -7.88 -4.24 -13.38
C SER A 116 -9.33 -4.01 -12.93
N GLU A 117 -9.90 -4.91 -12.12
CA GLU A 117 -11.26 -4.72 -11.58
C GLU A 117 -11.32 -3.49 -10.66
N MET A 118 -10.26 -3.30 -9.83
CA MET A 118 -10.16 -2.14 -8.94
C MET A 118 -9.94 -0.83 -9.71
N LEU A 119 -9.19 -0.88 -10.82
CA LEU A 119 -9.00 0.28 -11.70
C LEU A 119 -10.33 0.69 -12.36
N CYS A 120 -11.06 -0.26 -12.92
CA CYS A 120 -12.40 0.01 -13.49
C CYS A 120 -13.35 0.63 -12.45
N GLU A 121 -13.33 0.15 -11.21
CA GLU A 121 -14.15 0.71 -10.12
C GLU A 121 -13.72 2.12 -9.75
N HIS A 122 -12.40 2.39 -9.69
CA HIS A 122 -11.84 3.71 -9.44
C HIS A 122 -12.31 4.75 -10.46
N GLU A 123 -12.23 4.40 -11.74
CA GLU A 123 -12.64 5.26 -12.86
C GLU A 123 -14.16 5.45 -12.89
N SER A 124 -14.93 4.36 -12.74
CA SER A 124 -16.40 4.40 -12.78
C SER A 124 -16.98 5.26 -11.68
N ASN A 125 -16.40 5.19 -10.49
CA ASN A 125 -16.79 6.00 -9.35
C ASN A 125 -16.20 7.41 -9.39
N ARG A 126 -15.28 7.71 -10.31
CA ARG A 126 -14.51 8.97 -10.31
C ARG A 126 -13.92 9.25 -8.93
N SER A 127 -13.32 8.23 -8.34
CA SER A 127 -12.72 8.35 -7.02
C SER A 127 -11.38 9.06 -7.10
N ASP A 128 -11.04 9.88 -6.10
CA ASP A 128 -9.67 10.38 -5.94
C ASP A 128 -8.77 9.31 -5.31
N VAL A 129 -9.35 8.44 -4.48
CA VAL A 129 -8.68 7.30 -3.86
C VAL A 129 -9.63 6.11 -3.82
N THR A 130 -9.15 4.94 -4.23
CA THR A 130 -9.84 3.66 -4.05
C THR A 130 -8.97 2.72 -3.21
N LEU A 131 -9.51 2.19 -2.12
CA LEU A 131 -8.81 1.35 -1.15
C LEU A 131 -9.26 -0.09 -1.28
N LEU A 132 -8.34 -1.05 -1.48
CA LEU A 132 -8.67 -2.47 -1.35
C LEU A 132 -9.03 -2.77 0.10
N VAL A 133 -10.25 -3.26 0.32
CA VAL A 133 -10.77 -3.57 1.66
C VAL A 133 -11.47 -4.92 1.69
N ASP A 134 -11.50 -5.55 2.87
CA ASP A 134 -12.17 -6.84 3.03
C ASP A 134 -12.57 -7.12 4.49
N GLU A 135 -13.47 -8.11 4.68
CA GLU A 135 -13.87 -8.66 5.97
C GLU A 135 -12.80 -9.60 6.53
N ARG A 136 -11.62 -9.05 6.89
CA ARG A 136 -10.54 -9.83 7.50
C ARG A 136 -10.41 -9.50 8.99
N LYS A 137 -9.95 -10.47 9.78
CA LYS A 137 -9.63 -10.23 11.19
C LYS A 137 -8.53 -9.18 11.30
N SER A 138 -8.90 -7.97 11.70
CA SER A 138 -8.00 -6.85 11.94
C SER A 138 -8.51 -6.05 13.13
N SER A 139 -7.59 -5.62 14.00
CA SER A 139 -7.93 -4.68 15.07
C SER A 139 -8.10 -3.25 14.56
N ARG A 140 -7.58 -2.94 13.38
CA ARG A 140 -7.68 -1.62 12.73
C ARG A 140 -8.57 -1.75 11.52
N GLN A 141 -9.65 -0.99 11.50
CA GLN A 141 -10.64 -1.04 10.42
C GLN A 141 -10.92 0.37 9.91
N LEU A 142 -11.16 0.46 8.62
CA LEU A 142 -11.72 1.64 7.97
C LEU A 142 -13.24 1.52 7.99
N CYS A 143 -13.95 2.62 8.22
CA CYS A 143 -15.39 2.67 8.34
C CYS A 143 -15.97 3.39 7.13
N PHE A 144 -16.89 2.76 6.43
CA PHE A 144 -17.49 3.24 5.18
C PHE A 144 -19.01 3.38 5.32
N SER A 145 -19.57 4.34 4.59
CA SER A 145 -21.02 4.42 4.37
C SER A 145 -21.52 3.28 3.46
N SER A 146 -22.82 3.13 3.32
CA SER A 146 -23.45 2.11 2.45
C SER A 146 -23.04 2.21 0.98
N ASP A 147 -22.67 3.39 0.51
CA ASP A 147 -22.14 3.67 -0.82
C ASP A 147 -20.59 3.62 -0.88
N MET A 148 -19.97 2.96 0.10
CA MET A 148 -18.53 2.72 0.22
C MET A 148 -17.66 3.98 0.26
N ASN A 149 -18.17 5.15 0.63
CA ASN A 149 -17.33 6.32 0.92
C ASN A 149 -16.72 6.21 2.32
N LEU A 150 -15.42 6.53 2.45
CA LEU A 150 -14.72 6.54 3.73
C LEU A 150 -15.33 7.58 4.68
N LYS A 151 -15.63 7.17 5.91
CA LYS A 151 -16.22 8.01 6.97
C LYS A 151 -15.39 8.04 8.24
N GLY A 152 -14.52 7.05 8.44
CA GLY A 152 -13.72 6.99 9.65
C GLY A 152 -12.81 5.78 9.71
N TRP A 153 -12.22 5.63 10.89
CA TRP A 153 -11.35 4.52 11.26
C TRP A 153 -11.57 4.17 12.72
N GLN A 154 -11.46 2.90 13.05
CA GLN A 154 -11.56 2.41 14.42
C GLN A 154 -10.47 1.39 14.76
N ASN A 155 -10.13 1.31 16.05
CA ASN A 155 -9.28 0.26 16.60
C ASN A 155 -10.06 -0.55 17.64
N LEU A 156 -10.43 -1.76 17.27
CA LEU A 156 -11.23 -2.67 18.12
C LEU A 156 -10.53 -3.11 19.41
N LYS A 157 -9.19 -2.97 19.49
CA LYS A 157 -8.45 -3.32 20.72
C LYS A 157 -8.42 -2.19 21.74
N THR A 158 -8.37 -0.94 21.27
CA THR A 158 -8.25 0.24 22.14
C THR A 158 -9.56 0.99 22.31
N GLY A 159 -10.55 0.74 21.45
CA GLY A 159 -11.78 1.52 21.37
C GLY A 159 -11.59 2.90 20.72
N GLU A 160 -10.40 3.20 20.19
CA GLU A 160 -10.14 4.48 19.53
C GLU A 160 -10.90 4.59 18.21
N VAL A 161 -11.54 5.74 17.99
CA VAL A 161 -12.26 6.07 16.75
C VAL A 161 -11.74 7.40 16.21
N ARG A 162 -11.59 7.50 14.89
CA ARG A 162 -11.19 8.72 14.18
C ARG A 162 -12.12 8.99 13.00
N PRO A 163 -12.57 10.24 12.76
CA PRO A 163 -12.41 11.39 13.68
C PRO A 163 -13.13 11.15 15.00
N ALA A 164 -12.71 11.88 16.04
CA ALA A 164 -13.34 11.77 17.36
C ALA A 164 -14.85 12.04 17.27
N GLY A 165 -15.65 11.16 17.89
CA GLY A 165 -17.12 11.26 17.86
C GLY A 165 -17.79 10.70 16.60
N CYS A 166 -17.04 10.07 15.69
CA CYS A 166 -17.64 9.37 14.55
C CYS A 166 -18.48 8.20 15.07
N ALA A 167 -19.79 8.21 14.78
CA ALA A 167 -20.67 7.08 15.05
C ALA A 167 -20.35 5.96 14.04
N THR A 168 -19.87 4.82 14.54
CA THR A 168 -19.45 3.70 13.68
C THR A 168 -20.48 2.57 13.60
N GLU A 169 -21.57 2.64 14.37
CA GLU A 169 -22.58 1.58 14.49
C GLU A 169 -23.32 1.30 13.17
N ASP A 170 -23.53 2.35 12.37
CA ASP A 170 -24.22 2.23 11.08
C ASP A 170 -23.24 2.17 9.89
N LEU A 171 -21.94 2.06 10.15
CA LEU A 171 -20.91 2.03 9.12
C LEU A 171 -20.42 0.61 8.84
N ILE A 172 -20.06 0.36 7.59
CA ILE A 172 -19.42 -0.88 7.16
C ILE A 172 -17.94 -0.82 7.54
N SER A 173 -17.51 -1.70 8.44
CA SER A 173 -16.16 -1.72 8.98
C SER A 173 -15.33 -2.82 8.33
N LEU A 174 -14.26 -2.43 7.58
CA LEU A 174 -13.45 -3.32 6.77
C LEU A 174 -11.96 -3.11 7.03
N ALA A 175 -11.18 -4.19 6.86
CA ALA A 175 -9.73 -4.14 6.97
C ALA A 175 -9.09 -3.65 5.66
N PHE A 176 -8.16 -2.70 5.74
CA PHE A 176 -7.39 -2.23 4.60
C PHE A 176 -6.43 -3.30 4.06
N GLY A 177 -6.42 -3.48 2.74
CA GLY A 177 -5.67 -4.54 2.05
C GLY A 177 -4.22 -4.21 1.69
N GLY A 178 -3.76 -2.98 1.92
CA GLY A 178 -2.40 -2.57 1.55
C GLY A 178 -2.19 -2.34 0.04
N VAL A 179 -3.28 -2.28 -0.72
CA VAL A 179 -3.30 -1.91 -2.14
C VAL A 179 -4.32 -0.79 -2.31
N HIS A 180 -3.95 0.25 -3.02
CA HIS A 180 -4.85 1.38 -3.31
C HIS A 180 -4.51 2.04 -4.66
N ILE A 181 -5.50 2.67 -5.27
CA ILE A 181 -5.35 3.48 -6.47
C ILE A 181 -5.64 4.93 -6.10
N ILE A 182 -4.82 5.84 -6.61
CA ILE A 182 -4.95 7.27 -6.38
C ILE A 182 -4.95 8.02 -7.71
N SER A 183 -5.72 9.10 -7.78
CA SER A 183 -5.60 10.09 -8.84
C SER A 183 -4.47 11.08 -8.52
N PRO A 184 -3.70 11.57 -9.51
CA PRO A 184 -2.63 12.56 -9.27
C PRO A 184 -3.11 13.83 -8.56
N ALA A 185 -4.39 14.18 -8.69
CA ALA A 185 -5.00 15.31 -8.02
C ALA A 185 -4.83 15.32 -6.48
N ILE A 186 -4.62 14.15 -5.86
CA ILE A 186 -4.42 14.08 -4.40
C ILE A 186 -3.12 14.75 -3.93
N PHE A 187 -2.10 14.90 -4.79
CA PHE A 187 -0.80 15.46 -4.38
C PHE A 187 -0.88 16.89 -3.87
N SER A 188 -1.81 17.70 -4.39
CA SER A 188 -2.06 19.04 -3.85
C SER A 188 -2.54 18.97 -2.39
N CYS A 189 -3.52 18.13 -2.10
CA CYS A 189 -4.02 17.86 -0.75
C CYS A 189 -2.94 17.26 0.17
N LEU A 190 -2.11 16.35 -0.38
CA LEU A 190 -1.03 15.68 0.37
C LEU A 190 0.07 16.69 0.79
N ASN A 191 0.42 17.64 -0.08
CA ASN A 191 1.33 18.74 0.23
C ASN A 191 0.77 19.66 1.34
N GLU A 192 -0.53 20.01 1.26
CA GLU A 192 -1.21 20.83 2.28
C GLU A 192 -1.17 20.12 3.64
N TYR A 193 -1.56 18.83 3.66
CA TYR A 193 -1.50 18.01 4.88
C TYR A 193 -0.11 17.95 5.49
N ALA A 194 0.92 17.72 4.68
CA ALA A 194 2.31 17.69 5.14
C ALA A 194 2.72 19.05 5.73
N GLY A 195 2.36 20.16 5.08
CA GLY A 195 2.64 21.51 5.58
C GLY A 195 2.03 21.78 6.96
N GLU A 196 0.80 21.31 7.21
CA GLU A 196 0.12 21.43 8.50
C GLU A 196 0.72 20.51 9.58
N ASN A 197 1.42 19.43 9.20
CA ASN A 197 1.94 18.40 10.10
C ASN A 197 3.48 18.38 10.21
N GLY A 198 4.15 19.48 9.95
CA GLY A 198 5.58 19.67 10.20
C GLY A 198 6.48 19.66 8.98
N GLY A 199 5.91 19.53 7.76
CA GLY A 199 6.61 19.64 6.50
C GLY A 199 6.82 18.31 5.76
N ALA A 200 7.38 18.40 4.56
CA ALA A 200 7.52 17.27 3.64
C ALA A 200 8.55 16.20 4.11
N ASP A 201 9.49 16.58 4.98
CA ASP A 201 10.55 15.70 5.49
C ASP A 201 10.18 14.98 6.79
N ILE A 202 8.95 15.19 7.29
CA ILE A 202 8.46 14.55 8.51
C ILE A 202 7.76 13.23 8.17
N PRO A 203 8.08 12.13 8.87
CA PRO A 203 7.40 10.85 8.66
C PRO A 203 5.92 10.93 9.02
N PHE A 204 5.04 10.48 8.10
CA PHE A 204 3.62 10.29 8.39
C PHE A 204 3.02 9.14 7.60
N SER A 205 2.05 8.47 8.21
CA SER A 205 1.32 7.37 7.59
C SER A 205 0.22 7.91 6.65
N ILE A 206 -0.09 7.17 5.59
CA ILE A 206 -1.09 7.56 4.59
C ILE A 206 -2.52 7.57 5.15
N ILE A 207 -2.85 6.70 6.12
CA ILE A 207 -4.21 6.60 6.66
C ILE A 207 -4.66 7.89 7.39
N PRO A 208 -3.86 8.51 8.28
CA PRO A 208 -4.19 9.83 8.83
C PRO A 208 -4.47 10.90 7.77
N PHE A 209 -3.71 10.91 6.68
CA PHE A 209 -3.97 11.81 5.55
C PHE A 209 -5.34 11.53 4.91
N TYR A 210 -5.68 10.28 4.64
CA TYR A 210 -6.99 9.93 4.09
C TYR A 210 -8.13 10.36 5.02
N LEU A 211 -7.98 10.20 6.32
CA LEU A 211 -8.98 10.65 7.29
C LEU A 211 -9.11 12.18 7.34
N TRP A 212 -7.99 12.90 7.25
CA TRP A 212 -7.98 14.37 7.20
C TRP A 212 -8.61 14.90 5.90
N SER A 213 -8.39 14.21 4.79
CA SER A 213 -8.89 14.63 3.48
C SER A 213 -10.34 14.21 3.19
N MET A 214 -11.00 13.48 4.10
CA MET A 214 -12.44 13.18 3.98
C MET A 214 -13.26 14.45 3.82
N GLY A 215 -14.16 14.48 2.83
CA GLY A 215 -14.94 15.66 2.47
C GLY A 215 -14.26 16.64 1.50
N ARG A 216 -12.95 16.48 1.25
CA ARG A 216 -12.19 17.19 0.21
C ARG A 216 -11.92 16.28 -0.98
N LEU A 217 -11.60 15.01 -0.71
CA LEU A 217 -11.35 13.95 -1.69
C LEU A 217 -12.46 12.90 -1.61
N ARG A 218 -12.80 12.32 -2.74
CA ARG A 218 -13.66 11.15 -2.83
C ARG A 218 -12.84 9.90 -2.59
N ILE A 219 -12.91 9.34 -1.39
CA ILE A 219 -12.18 8.14 -0.97
C ILE A 219 -13.16 7.00 -0.82
N THR A 220 -13.01 5.95 -1.65
CA THR A 220 -13.92 4.81 -1.69
C THR A 220 -13.22 3.51 -1.29
N GLY A 221 -13.98 2.58 -0.73
CA GLY A 221 -13.55 1.20 -0.51
C GLY A 221 -13.96 0.32 -1.70
N TYR A 222 -13.03 -0.51 -2.18
CA TYR A 222 -13.30 -1.59 -3.12
C TYR A 222 -13.16 -2.93 -2.42
N LYS A 223 -14.25 -3.70 -2.35
CA LYS A 223 -14.27 -5.06 -1.84
C LYS A 223 -14.50 -6.02 -3.00
N PRO A 224 -13.52 -6.89 -3.35
CA PRO A 224 -13.69 -7.87 -4.40
C PRO A 224 -14.91 -8.76 -4.17
N SER A 225 -15.68 -9.03 -5.22
CA SER A 225 -16.88 -9.87 -5.15
C SER A 225 -16.60 -11.37 -5.16
N LYS A 226 -15.41 -11.76 -5.66
CA LYS A 226 -14.96 -13.14 -5.73
C LYS A 226 -13.89 -13.41 -4.68
N PRO A 227 -13.80 -14.64 -4.14
CA PRO A 227 -12.68 -15.05 -3.28
C PRO A 227 -11.35 -14.84 -3.99
N TYR A 228 -10.36 -14.39 -3.25
CA TYR A 228 -9.00 -14.17 -3.72
C TYR A 228 -8.00 -14.49 -2.61
N MET A 229 -6.77 -14.80 -2.99
CA MET A 229 -5.68 -14.99 -2.05
C MET A 229 -5.17 -13.63 -1.58
N TRP A 230 -4.94 -13.48 -0.26
CA TRP A 230 -4.31 -12.31 0.32
C TRP A 230 -3.50 -12.69 1.54
N HIS A 231 -2.21 -12.36 1.55
CA HIS A 231 -1.29 -12.58 2.66
C HIS A 231 -0.49 -11.31 2.95
N ASP A 232 -0.49 -10.89 4.22
CA ASP A 232 0.46 -9.92 4.77
C ASP A 232 1.63 -10.71 5.35
N VAL A 233 2.80 -10.64 4.73
CA VAL A 233 3.98 -11.40 5.18
C VAL A 233 4.85 -10.60 6.17
N GLY A 234 4.23 -9.76 6.98
CA GLY A 234 4.90 -8.87 7.94
C GLY A 234 5.35 -9.51 9.24
N THR A 235 5.04 -10.78 9.51
CA THR A 235 5.52 -11.57 10.69
C THR A 235 5.91 -12.97 10.27
N SER A 236 6.73 -13.65 11.10
CA SER A 236 7.19 -15.03 10.81
C SER A 236 6.01 -16.01 10.70
N GLU A 237 4.98 -15.87 11.54
CA GLU A 237 3.78 -16.71 11.51
C GLU A 237 3.01 -16.53 10.19
N LYS A 238 2.76 -15.29 9.79
CA LYS A 238 2.05 -14.98 8.55
C LYS A 238 2.85 -15.36 7.30
N LEU A 239 4.18 -15.25 7.36
CA LEU A 239 5.07 -15.73 6.30
C LEU A 239 4.97 -17.25 6.15
N ALA A 240 4.93 -17.99 7.27
CA ALA A 240 4.76 -19.44 7.25
C ALA A 240 3.39 -19.85 6.68
N GLU A 241 2.32 -19.13 7.02
CA GLU A 241 0.99 -19.32 6.45
C GLU A 241 0.97 -19.08 4.93
N ALA A 242 1.58 -17.98 4.46
CA ALA A 242 1.70 -17.69 3.04
C ALA A 242 2.49 -18.74 2.28
N ASN A 243 3.62 -19.19 2.84
CA ASN A 243 4.43 -20.25 2.25
C ASN A 243 3.66 -21.59 2.13
N LYS A 244 2.85 -21.91 3.14
CA LYS A 244 2.01 -23.13 3.11
C LYS A 244 0.91 -23.03 2.05
N ALA A 245 0.25 -21.89 1.92
CA ALA A 245 -0.78 -21.68 0.91
C ALA A 245 -0.21 -21.84 -0.51
N LEU A 246 0.92 -21.19 -0.79
CA LEU A 246 1.57 -21.26 -2.11
C LEU A 246 2.21 -22.63 -2.44
N ALA A 247 2.53 -23.46 -1.44
CA ALA A 247 3.03 -24.82 -1.66
C ALA A 247 1.92 -25.83 -1.99
N GLY A 248 0.66 -25.52 -1.68
CA GLY A 248 -0.49 -26.38 -1.97
C GLY A 248 -1.06 -26.24 -3.38
N ASP A 249 -0.55 -25.27 -4.16
CA ASP A 249 -0.96 -24.99 -5.55
C ASP A 249 -0.02 -25.65 -6.60
N ILE A 250 0.86 -26.62 -6.18
CA ILE A 250 1.77 -27.38 -7.07
C ILE A 250 1.27 -28.80 -7.23
#